data_5b6dac3bbef9c0dc8d3665b5d4de802d
#
_entry.id   5b6dac3bbef9c0dc8d3665b5d4de802d
#
_cell.length_a   1.000
_cell.length_b   1.000
_cell.length_c   1.000
_cell.angle_alpha   90.00
_cell.angle_beta   90.00
_cell.angle_gamma   90.00
#
_symmetry.space_group_name_H-M   'P 1'
#
loop_
_entity.id
_entity.type
_entity.pdbx_description
1 polymer ?
#
loop_
_entity_poly.entity_id
_entity_poly.type
_entity_poly.pdbx_seq_one_letter_code
_entity_poly.pdbx_strand_id
1 'polypeptide(L)'
;DPEPSIKQKLQNKLIYLRQAFKDKKIKYQKLKLQKDRINFKLPNDYVQSFEDFFNNKENTINAYYNRYRSYEMDYFIIDHGEEKLITITYTKFGIIEIKNSILEDSLEIVRRRIDEVGTKEPTIIRRGNDRILIELPGLDDPNRIKNLLGKTANMTFRLVTETEDAFGS
;
A
#
# COMPACT_ATOMS: atom_id res chain seq x y z
N ASP A 1 9.27 5.08 -3.13
CA ASP A 1 8.05 5.89 -3.06
C ASP A 1 6.83 4.96 -3.00
N PRO A 2 6.03 5.00 -1.93
CA PRO A 2 4.87 4.13 -1.79
C PRO A 2 3.67 4.54 -2.66
N GLU A 3 3.64 5.75 -3.19
CA GLU A 3 2.49 6.29 -3.90
C GLU A 3 2.11 5.50 -5.17
N PRO A 4 3.03 5.10 -6.07
CA PRO A 4 2.69 4.24 -7.19
C PRO A 4 2.15 2.88 -6.77
N SER A 5 2.64 2.32 -5.66
CA SER A 5 2.16 1.04 -5.13
C SER A 5 0.76 1.15 -4.54
N ILE A 6 0.44 2.29 -3.91
CA ILE A 6 -0.92 2.58 -3.42
C ILE A 6 -1.89 2.64 -4.60
N LYS A 7 -1.52 3.32 -5.68
CA LYS A 7 -2.33 3.40 -6.89
C LYS A 7 -2.56 2.02 -7.51
N GLN A 8 -1.52 1.19 -7.58
CA GLN A 8 -1.64 -0.17 -8.08
C GLN A 8 -2.60 -1.02 -7.22
N LYS A 9 -2.52 -0.88 -5.91
CA LYS A 9 -3.43 -1.58 -5.00
C LYS A 9 -4.88 -1.11 -5.17
N LEU A 10 -5.11 0.18 -5.41
CA LEU A 10 -6.44 0.70 -5.73
C LEU A 10 -6.97 0.15 -7.05
N GLN A 11 -6.13 0.03 -8.06
CA GLN A 11 -6.51 -0.61 -9.33
C GLN A 11 -6.92 -2.07 -9.11
N ASN A 12 -6.19 -2.80 -8.29
CA ASN A 12 -6.54 -4.18 -7.92
C ASN A 12 -7.87 -4.23 -7.15
N LYS A 13 -8.09 -3.31 -6.22
CA LYS A 13 -9.37 -3.20 -5.49
C LYS A 13 -10.54 -2.94 -6.43
N LEU A 14 -10.35 -2.10 -7.43
CA LEU A 14 -11.38 -1.83 -8.43
C LEU A 14 -11.78 -3.09 -9.20
N ILE A 15 -10.80 -3.91 -9.58
CA ILE A 15 -11.04 -5.18 -10.26
C ILE A 15 -11.81 -6.14 -9.34
N TYR A 16 -11.42 -6.24 -8.07
CA TYR A 16 -12.10 -7.09 -7.09
C TYR A 16 -13.52 -6.62 -6.80
N LEU A 17 -13.74 -5.30 -6.72
CA LEU A 17 -15.08 -4.73 -6.56
C LEU A 17 -15.98 -5.06 -7.73
N ARG A 18 -15.47 -4.93 -8.95
CA ARG A 18 -16.22 -5.27 -10.17
C ARG A 18 -16.68 -6.73 -10.13
N GLN A 19 -15.78 -7.63 -9.77
CA GLN A 19 -16.10 -9.05 -9.65
C GLN A 19 -17.11 -9.31 -8.54
N ALA A 20 -16.95 -8.67 -7.39
CA ALA A 20 -17.88 -8.81 -6.26
C ALA A 20 -19.27 -8.31 -6.60
N PHE A 21 -19.38 -7.18 -7.29
CA PHE A 21 -20.68 -6.65 -7.75
C PHE A 21 -21.38 -7.61 -8.70
N LYS A 22 -20.63 -8.23 -9.61
CA LYS A 22 -21.17 -9.25 -10.49
C LYS A 22 -21.67 -10.46 -9.71
N ASP A 23 -20.87 -10.99 -8.80
CA ASP A 23 -21.21 -12.18 -8.02
C ASP A 23 -22.44 -11.95 -7.11
N LYS A 24 -22.55 -10.74 -6.55
CA LYS A 24 -23.64 -10.34 -5.65
C LYS A 24 -24.83 -9.72 -6.38
N LYS A 25 -24.76 -9.63 -7.70
CA LYS A 25 -25.80 -9.02 -8.56
C LYS A 25 -26.11 -7.58 -8.15
N ILE A 26 -25.10 -6.82 -7.75
CA ILE A 26 -25.24 -5.40 -7.45
C ILE A 26 -25.03 -4.61 -8.74
N LYS A 27 -26.06 -3.86 -9.14
CA LYS A 27 -25.97 -2.97 -10.31
C LYS A 27 -25.17 -1.73 -9.96
N TYR A 28 -24.26 -1.34 -10.84
CA TYR A 28 -23.45 -0.14 -10.68
C TYR A 28 -23.21 0.53 -12.02
N GLN A 29 -22.80 1.79 -11.97
CA GLN A 29 -22.43 2.58 -13.14
C GLN A 29 -21.18 3.39 -12.84
N LYS A 30 -20.41 3.66 -13.89
CA LYS A 30 -19.25 4.57 -13.85
C LYS A 30 -18.22 4.22 -12.78
N LEU A 31 -17.88 2.93 -12.66
CA LEU A 31 -16.82 2.48 -11.77
C LEU A 31 -15.45 2.89 -12.34
N LYS A 32 -14.78 3.80 -11.66
CA LYS A 32 -13.49 4.34 -12.11
C LYS A 32 -12.58 4.68 -10.95
N LEU A 33 -11.28 4.63 -11.23
CA LEU A 33 -10.25 5.16 -10.36
C LEU A 33 -9.96 6.61 -10.75
N GLN A 34 -10.02 7.51 -9.78
CA GLN A 34 -9.73 8.93 -9.96
C GLN A 34 -8.79 9.38 -8.84
N LYS A 35 -7.53 9.68 -9.19
CA LYS A 35 -6.47 9.97 -8.22
C LYS A 35 -6.28 8.80 -7.23
N ASP A 36 -6.58 9.03 -5.96
CA ASP A 36 -6.47 8.07 -4.86
C ASP A 36 -7.83 7.50 -4.42
N ARG A 37 -8.85 7.60 -5.27
CA ARG A 37 -10.24 7.27 -4.96
C ARG A 37 -10.85 6.36 -6.00
N ILE A 38 -11.72 5.48 -5.55
CA ILE A 38 -12.61 4.72 -6.42
C ILE A 38 -13.99 5.35 -6.35
N ASN A 39 -14.52 5.74 -7.49
CA ASN A 39 -15.86 6.33 -7.60
C ASN A 39 -16.76 5.43 -8.42
N PHE A 40 -18.02 5.35 -8.02
CA PHE A 40 -19.06 4.67 -8.78
C PHE A 40 -20.44 5.17 -8.34
N LYS A 41 -21.45 4.84 -9.14
CA LYS A 41 -22.85 5.15 -8.83
C LYS A 41 -23.61 3.86 -8.58
N LEU A 42 -24.48 3.88 -7.57
CA LEU A 42 -25.43 2.80 -7.30
C LEU A 42 -26.85 3.33 -7.33
N PRO A 43 -27.81 2.61 -7.98
CA PRO A 43 -29.22 2.85 -7.72
C PRO A 43 -29.52 2.67 -6.22
N ASN A 44 -30.47 3.44 -5.69
CA ASN A 44 -30.77 3.43 -4.26
C ASN A 44 -31.07 2.04 -3.70
N ASP A 45 -31.70 1.18 -4.50
CA ASP A 45 -32.06 -0.18 -4.08
C ASP A 45 -30.86 -1.08 -3.79
N TYR A 46 -29.67 -0.73 -4.29
CA TYR A 46 -28.46 -1.54 -4.13
C TYR A 46 -27.49 -1.03 -3.06
N VAL A 47 -27.79 0.11 -2.47
CA VAL A 47 -26.89 0.73 -1.47
C VAL A 47 -26.77 -0.15 -0.23
N GLN A 48 -27.87 -0.68 0.27
CA GLN A 48 -27.82 -1.55 1.46
C GLN A 48 -27.01 -2.81 1.21
N SER A 49 -27.17 -3.44 0.05
CA SER A 49 -26.39 -4.62 -0.32
C SER A 49 -24.90 -4.32 -0.39
N PHE A 50 -24.53 -3.16 -0.91
CA PHE A 50 -23.15 -2.70 -0.92
C PHE A 50 -22.63 -2.50 0.51
N GLU A 51 -23.35 -1.82 1.37
CA GLU A 51 -22.94 -1.55 2.74
C GLU A 51 -22.79 -2.84 3.55
N ASP A 52 -23.72 -3.77 3.42
CA ASP A 52 -23.65 -5.07 4.10
C ASP A 52 -22.41 -5.86 3.69
N PHE A 53 -22.08 -5.83 2.42
CA PHE A 53 -20.89 -6.47 1.89
C PHE A 53 -19.60 -5.77 2.33
N PHE A 54 -19.55 -4.45 2.16
CA PHE A 54 -18.33 -3.67 2.37
C PHE A 54 -17.96 -3.57 3.86
N ASN A 55 -18.96 -3.55 4.73
CA ASN A 55 -18.78 -3.47 6.20
C ASN A 55 -18.65 -4.84 6.87
N ASN A 56 -18.75 -5.92 6.13
CA ASN A 56 -18.56 -7.24 6.70
C ASN A 56 -17.07 -7.47 7.01
N LYS A 57 -16.77 -7.74 8.28
CA LYS A 57 -15.38 -7.94 8.73
C LYS A 57 -14.69 -9.17 8.13
N GLU A 58 -15.46 -10.11 7.62
CA GLU A 58 -14.94 -11.30 6.93
C GLU A 58 -14.64 -11.04 5.45
N ASN A 59 -14.99 -9.87 4.96
CA ASN A 59 -14.73 -9.46 3.60
C ASN A 59 -13.24 -9.24 3.36
N THR A 60 -12.69 -9.90 2.35
CA THR A 60 -11.27 -9.78 2.01
C THR A 60 -10.93 -8.53 1.21
N ILE A 61 -11.92 -7.90 0.57
CA ILE A 61 -11.71 -6.68 -0.22
C ILE A 61 -11.49 -5.47 0.66
N ASN A 62 -12.22 -5.40 1.77
CA ASN A 62 -12.07 -4.36 2.78
C ASN A 62 -11.72 -4.99 4.12
N ALA A 63 -10.46 -5.24 4.36
CA ALA A 63 -9.98 -5.90 5.55
C ALA A 63 -10.30 -5.08 6.80
N TYR A 64 -10.65 -5.77 7.89
CA TYR A 64 -10.80 -5.15 9.19
C TYR A 64 -9.56 -5.44 10.04
N TYR A 65 -8.93 -4.38 10.54
CA TYR A 65 -7.74 -4.48 11.38
C TYR A 65 -8.12 -4.37 12.85
N ASN A 66 -8.11 -5.49 13.58
CA ASN A 66 -8.38 -5.52 15.01
C ASN A 66 -7.42 -4.61 15.80
N ARG A 67 -6.17 -4.56 15.35
CA ARG A 67 -5.10 -3.75 15.94
C ARG A 67 -5.47 -2.26 16.02
N TYR A 68 -6.12 -1.74 14.98
CA TYR A 68 -6.49 -0.34 14.88
C TYR A 68 -7.98 -0.11 15.14
N ARG A 69 -8.77 -1.16 15.24
CA ARG A 69 -10.25 -1.10 15.28
C ARG A 69 -10.78 -0.30 14.10
N SER A 70 -10.24 -0.54 12.94
CA SER A 70 -10.56 0.19 11.72
C SER A 70 -10.52 -0.72 10.50
N TYR A 71 -11.31 -0.37 9.49
CA TYR A 71 -11.21 -0.98 8.18
C TYR A 71 -10.02 -0.42 7.39
N GLU A 72 -9.57 -1.20 6.43
CA GLU A 72 -8.56 -0.80 5.45
C GLU A 72 -9.02 0.39 4.61
N MET A 73 -10.30 0.42 4.26
CA MET A 73 -10.91 1.43 3.40
C MET A 73 -12.18 2.01 4.02
N ASP A 74 -12.42 3.30 3.77
CA ASP A 74 -13.66 4.00 4.07
C ASP A 74 -14.43 4.30 2.80
N TYR A 75 -15.73 4.59 2.94
CA TYR A 75 -16.55 5.04 1.84
C TYR A 75 -17.41 6.22 2.26
N PHE A 76 -17.76 7.04 1.27
CA PHE A 76 -18.61 8.20 1.43
C PHE A 76 -19.76 8.10 0.43
N ILE A 77 -20.95 8.45 0.87
CA ILE A 77 -22.18 8.40 0.06
C ILE A 77 -22.70 9.82 -0.13
N ILE A 78 -22.88 10.21 -1.39
CA ILE A 78 -23.49 11.48 -1.76
C ILE A 78 -24.82 11.19 -2.46
N ASP A 79 -25.88 11.85 -2.01
CA ASP A 79 -27.22 11.68 -2.56
C ASP A 79 -27.32 12.35 -3.94
N HIS A 80 -27.79 11.61 -4.92
CA HIS A 80 -28.04 12.07 -6.28
C HIS A 80 -29.44 11.67 -6.77
N GLY A 81 -30.45 11.78 -5.89
CA GLY A 81 -31.83 11.41 -6.21
C GLY A 81 -32.05 9.91 -6.20
N GLU A 82 -32.32 9.32 -7.37
CA GLU A 82 -32.55 7.87 -7.50
C GLU A 82 -31.28 7.04 -7.45
N GLU A 83 -30.14 7.69 -7.48
CA GLU A 83 -28.82 7.09 -7.40
C GLU A 83 -28.01 7.69 -6.26
N LYS A 84 -27.02 6.95 -5.80
CA LYS A 84 -26.01 7.44 -4.86
C LYS A 84 -24.64 7.41 -5.53
N LEU A 85 -23.88 8.48 -5.36
CA LEU A 85 -22.47 8.51 -5.70
C LEU A 85 -21.67 7.99 -4.52
N ILE A 86 -20.88 6.96 -4.75
CA ILE A 86 -20.06 6.33 -3.72
C ILE A 86 -18.59 6.55 -4.04
N THR A 87 -17.85 6.97 -3.02
CA THR A 87 -16.40 7.18 -3.10
C THR A 87 -15.73 6.33 -2.05
N ILE A 88 -14.76 5.50 -2.46
CA ILE A 88 -13.98 4.64 -1.59
C ILE A 88 -12.54 5.16 -1.54
N THR A 89 -12.00 5.28 -0.34
CA THR A 89 -10.61 5.69 -0.10
C THR A 89 -9.96 4.77 0.94
N TYR A 90 -8.64 4.68 0.93
CA TYR A 90 -7.93 4.05 2.03
C TYR A 90 -8.04 4.90 3.29
N THR A 91 -8.19 4.23 4.44
CA THR A 91 -8.01 4.87 5.75
C THR A 91 -6.54 5.14 5.99
N LYS A 92 -6.23 6.00 6.98
CA LYS A 92 -4.83 6.20 7.40
C LYS A 92 -4.16 4.89 7.82
N PHE A 93 -4.91 3.98 8.42
CA PHE A 93 -4.40 2.68 8.85
C PHE A 93 -4.15 1.75 7.67
N GLY A 94 -5.02 1.79 6.66
CA GLY A 94 -4.80 1.08 5.41
C GLY A 94 -3.52 1.54 4.71
N ILE A 95 -3.26 2.84 4.68
CA ILE A 95 -2.02 3.40 4.14
C ILE A 95 -0.79 2.96 4.95
N ILE A 96 -0.88 2.96 6.27
CA ILE A 96 0.21 2.50 7.14
C ILE A 96 0.54 1.03 6.85
N GLU A 97 -0.47 0.17 6.74
CA GLU A 97 -0.27 -1.26 6.45
C GLU A 97 0.36 -1.48 5.06
N ILE A 98 -0.05 -0.71 4.05
CA ILE A 98 0.55 -0.76 2.72
C ILE A 98 2.03 -0.37 2.78
N LYS A 99 2.36 0.73 3.44
CA LYS A 99 3.73 1.19 3.60
C LYS A 99 4.61 0.18 4.36
N ASN A 100 4.07 -0.41 5.41
CA ASN A 100 4.76 -1.45 6.17
C ASN A 100 5.05 -2.67 5.30
N SER A 101 4.08 -3.12 4.52
CA SER A 101 4.24 -4.26 3.62
C SER A 101 5.30 -3.99 2.54
N ILE A 102 5.29 -2.81 1.94
CA ILE A 102 6.29 -2.40 0.96
C ILE A 102 7.68 -2.39 1.58
N LEU A 103 7.80 -1.87 2.79
CA LEU A 103 9.07 -1.80 3.50
C LEU A 103 9.63 -3.18 3.83
N GLU A 104 8.79 -4.10 4.27
CA GLU A 104 9.17 -5.49 4.55
C GLU A 104 9.62 -6.22 3.29
N ASP A 105 8.89 -6.06 2.18
CA ASP A 105 9.26 -6.64 0.90
C ASP A 105 10.60 -6.08 0.42
N SER A 106 10.82 -4.78 0.59
CA SER A 106 12.07 -4.12 0.24
C SER A 106 13.24 -4.63 1.09
N LEU A 107 13.03 -4.84 2.38
CA LEU A 107 14.03 -5.43 3.28
C LEU A 107 14.43 -6.83 2.83
N GLU A 108 13.47 -7.65 2.46
CA GLU A 108 13.74 -9.01 1.98
C GLU A 108 14.54 -9.00 0.69
N ILE A 109 14.19 -8.14 -0.27
CA ILE A 109 14.92 -7.97 -1.52
C ILE A 109 16.35 -7.53 -1.26
N VAL A 110 16.56 -6.56 -0.37
CA VAL A 110 17.88 -6.06 0.00
C VAL A 110 18.71 -7.17 0.63
N ARG A 111 18.18 -7.92 1.57
CA ARG A 111 18.87 -9.06 2.20
C ARG A 111 19.31 -10.09 1.17
N ARG A 112 18.42 -10.46 0.27
CA ARG A 112 18.72 -11.43 -0.79
C ARG A 112 19.86 -10.96 -1.68
N ARG A 113 19.86 -9.70 -2.09
CA ARG A 113 20.92 -9.14 -2.94
C ARG A 113 22.24 -9.01 -2.24
N ILE A 114 22.24 -8.69 -0.96
CA ILE A 114 23.45 -8.63 -0.13
C ILE A 114 24.04 -10.02 0.05
N ASP A 115 23.20 -11.02 0.29
CA ASP A 115 23.64 -12.42 0.41
C ASP A 115 24.27 -12.94 -0.89
N GLU A 116 23.75 -12.54 -2.05
CA GLU A 116 24.30 -12.90 -3.37
C GLU A 116 25.75 -12.38 -3.55
N VAL A 117 26.12 -11.28 -2.91
CA VAL A 117 27.46 -10.69 -3.00
C VAL A 117 28.44 -11.31 -2.00
N GLY A 118 27.94 -12.13 -1.08
CA GLY A 118 28.75 -12.79 -0.06
C GLY A 118 29.28 -11.84 1.01
N THR A 119 28.63 -10.71 1.22
CA THR A 119 28.97 -9.79 2.31
C THR A 119 28.55 -10.41 3.64
N LYS A 120 29.52 -10.58 4.53
CA LYS A 120 29.26 -11.14 5.85
C LYS A 120 28.63 -10.08 6.76
N GLU A 121 27.54 -10.48 7.42
CA GLU A 121 26.90 -9.73 8.50
C GLU A 121 26.50 -8.30 8.13
N PRO A 122 25.63 -8.11 7.09
CA PRO A 122 25.08 -6.78 6.85
C PRO A 122 24.16 -6.39 8.01
N THR A 123 24.27 -5.14 8.44
CA THR A 123 23.31 -4.57 9.39
C THR A 123 22.21 -3.89 8.60
N ILE A 124 20.99 -4.36 8.76
CA ILE A 124 19.82 -3.80 8.12
C ILE A 124 18.87 -3.35 9.21
N ILE A 125 18.64 -2.04 9.30
CA ILE A 125 17.80 -1.44 10.32
C ILE A 125 16.66 -0.70 9.64
N ARG A 126 15.45 -1.01 10.07
CA ARG A 126 14.26 -0.29 9.67
C ARG A 126 14.18 1.04 10.40
N ARG A 127 13.94 2.13 9.66
CA ARG A 127 13.75 3.48 10.20
C ARG A 127 12.40 4.02 9.78
N GLY A 128 11.48 4.14 10.76
CA GLY A 128 10.12 4.58 10.48
C GLY A 128 9.38 3.61 9.55
N ASN A 129 8.47 4.15 8.72
CA ASN A 129 7.63 3.38 7.81
C ASN A 129 8.14 3.41 6.35
N ASP A 130 9.19 4.18 6.05
CA ASP A 130 9.61 4.48 4.68
C ASP A 130 11.12 4.43 4.46
N ARG A 131 11.92 4.10 5.48
CA ARG A 131 13.38 4.11 5.41
C ARG A 131 14.01 2.83 5.89
N ILE A 132 15.11 2.47 5.23
CA ILE A 132 15.97 1.34 5.60
C ILE A 132 17.40 1.85 5.70
N LEU A 133 18.05 1.61 6.83
CA LEU A 133 19.48 1.84 7.00
C LEU A 133 20.22 0.54 6.77
N ILE A 134 21.21 0.55 5.87
CA ILE A 134 22.03 -0.61 5.54
C ILE A 134 23.48 -0.28 5.82
N GLU A 135 24.10 -1.09 6.67
CA GLU A 135 25.55 -1.08 6.89
C GLU A 135 26.17 -2.34 6.28
N LEU A 136 27.11 -2.13 5.38
CA LEU A 136 27.81 -3.20 4.69
C LEU A 136 29.30 -3.15 5.06
N PRO A 137 29.73 -3.92 6.07
CA PRO A 137 31.14 -3.96 6.45
C PRO A 137 32.01 -4.45 5.27
N GLY A 138 33.08 -3.71 4.98
CA GLY A 138 34.04 -4.08 3.95
C GLY A 138 33.67 -3.66 2.53
N LEU A 139 32.62 -2.90 2.33
CA LEU A 139 32.26 -2.28 1.05
C LEU A 139 32.41 -0.77 1.16
N ASP A 140 33.49 -0.23 0.61
CA ASP A 140 33.81 1.19 0.70
C ASP A 140 33.28 2.00 -0.50
N ASP A 141 32.80 1.33 -1.54
CA ASP A 141 32.32 1.99 -2.76
C ASP A 141 30.80 2.14 -2.79
N PRO A 142 30.27 3.37 -2.57
CA PRO A 142 28.84 3.61 -2.60
C PRO A 142 28.18 3.30 -3.95
N ASN A 143 28.91 3.50 -5.05
CA ASN A 143 28.40 3.22 -6.39
C ASN A 143 28.17 1.75 -6.62
N ARG A 144 29.04 0.90 -6.08
CA ARG A 144 28.89 -0.55 -6.15
C ARG A 144 27.63 -1.01 -5.42
N ILE A 145 27.36 -0.44 -4.25
CA ILE A 145 26.16 -0.71 -3.47
C ILE A 145 24.91 -0.25 -4.24
N LYS A 146 24.94 0.95 -4.80
CA LYS A 146 23.84 1.49 -5.62
C LYS A 146 23.57 0.62 -6.84
N ASN A 147 24.60 0.16 -7.54
CA ASN A 147 24.44 -0.73 -8.68
C ASN A 147 23.87 -2.09 -8.30
N LEU A 148 24.30 -2.62 -7.16
CA LEU A 148 23.79 -3.88 -6.63
C LEU A 148 22.29 -3.82 -6.30
N LEU A 149 21.86 -2.73 -5.69
CA LEU A 149 20.49 -2.52 -5.23
C LEU A 149 19.62 -1.73 -6.23
N GLY A 150 20.23 -1.14 -7.25
CA GLY A 150 19.58 -0.19 -8.16
C GLY A 150 18.53 -0.78 -9.07
N LYS A 151 18.40 -2.10 -9.15
CA LYS A 151 17.33 -2.78 -9.90
C LYS A 151 16.06 -2.98 -9.07
N THR A 152 16.07 -2.55 -7.82
CA THR A 152 14.91 -2.61 -6.95
C THR A 152 14.06 -1.38 -7.21
N ALA A 153 12.86 -1.57 -7.73
CA ALA A 153 11.97 -0.47 -8.09
C ALA A 153 11.61 0.38 -6.87
N ASN A 154 11.57 1.69 -7.07
CA ASN A 154 11.05 2.67 -6.10
C ASN A 154 11.87 2.81 -4.80
N MET A 155 13.15 2.49 -4.82
CA MET A 155 14.06 2.74 -3.70
C MET A 155 14.93 3.97 -3.95
N THR A 156 15.07 4.82 -2.92
CA THR A 156 15.99 5.95 -2.89
C THR A 156 17.13 5.65 -1.92
N PHE A 157 18.38 5.79 -2.38
CA PHE A 157 19.56 5.53 -1.57
C PHE A 157 20.24 6.84 -1.20
N ARG A 158 20.59 6.97 0.08
CA ARG A 158 21.36 8.10 0.60
C ARG A 158 22.56 7.61 1.40
N LEU A 159 23.67 8.29 1.22
CA LEU A 159 24.86 8.03 2.03
C LEU A 159 24.69 8.78 3.36
N VAL A 160 24.88 8.05 4.45
CA VAL A 160 24.92 8.65 5.79
C VAL A 160 26.39 8.78 6.19
N THR A 161 26.80 10.02 6.50
CA THR A 161 28.15 10.27 7.01
C THR A 161 28.16 10.17 8.53
N GLU A 162 29.34 9.90 9.11
CA GLU A 162 29.50 9.78 10.56
C GLU A 162 29.10 11.06 11.34
N THR A 163 29.02 12.20 10.65
CA THR A 163 28.64 13.49 11.23
C THR A 163 27.16 13.80 11.16
N GLU A 164 26.40 13.05 10.38
CA GLU A 164 24.95 13.15 10.38
C GLU A 164 24.41 12.13 11.37
N ASP A 165 23.70 12.60 12.37
CA ASP A 165 23.01 11.72 13.30
C ASP A 165 22.13 10.77 12.50
N ALA A 166 22.55 9.51 12.43
CA ALA A 166 21.75 8.44 11.86
C ALA A 166 20.39 8.31 12.59
N PHE A 167 20.21 9.08 13.65
CA PHE A 167 19.05 9.14 14.52
C PHE A 167 18.22 10.42 14.32
N GLY A 168 18.57 11.27 13.37
CA GLY A 168 17.77 12.44 13.01
C GLY A 168 16.39 12.03 12.57
N SER A 169 15.40 12.54 13.25
CA SER A 169 13.96 12.36 13.16
C SER A 169 13.40 12.21 11.75
#